data_88d6670f470aecfae7f2289ee872ccc4
#
_entry.id   88d6670f470aecfae7f2289ee872ccc4
#
_cell.length_a   1.000
_cell.length_b   1.000
_cell.length_c   1.000
_cell.angle_alpha   90.00
_cell.angle_beta   90.00
_cell.angle_gamma   90.00
#
_symmetry.space_group_name_H-M   'P 1'
#
loop_
_entity.id
_entity.type
_entity.pdbx_description
1 polymer ?
#
loop_
_entity_poly.entity_id
_entity_poly.type
_entity_poly.pdbx_seq_one_letter_code
_entity_poly.pdbx_strand_id
1 'polypeptide(L)'
;MTVVSMNYLLEAGVQFGHQKRRWNPKMKEYIFTTRDDIYIIDLQKTVKKLEEAYEALKAIAEKEGKVLFVGTKKQAQEAAEESAVRTNMYFVNERWLGGTLTNFKTIRSRIRRMEEIEKMETDGTFEALPKKEVIQIRKEYDKLNKNLRGIREMKRMPQAMVIVDPRKEEIAIKEARILGIPVFGIVDTNCDPDMVDYVIPGNDDAVRSVKLLIGALTNAIAEVNGNEIIDYISEDDKNKSDKKEKKEEVKEEVKAVKEKVTEEVKEKVEEVKEEVKEKKAAKKEKIVDLASLSLAELKEKAKEHGVKGYSTKKKAELIELIEGLLK
;
A
#
# COMPACT_ATOMS: atom_id res chain seq x y z
N MET A 1 -0.81 -2.78 -6.54
CA MET A 1 -1.33 -2.15 -7.78
C MET A 1 -0.33 -1.09 -8.22
N THR A 2 0.15 -1.11 -9.45
CA THR A 2 1.13 -0.10 -9.88
C THR A 2 0.40 1.19 -10.22
N VAL A 3 0.58 2.22 -9.41
CA VAL A 3 -0.10 3.52 -9.55
C VAL A 3 0.50 4.38 -10.67
N VAL A 4 1.82 4.29 -10.85
CA VAL A 4 2.57 5.05 -11.87
C VAL A 4 3.65 4.17 -12.49
N SER A 5 3.80 4.24 -13.80
CA SER A 5 4.86 3.56 -14.53
C SER A 5 6.22 4.20 -14.29
N MET A 6 7.27 3.37 -14.20
CA MET A 6 8.66 3.81 -14.09
C MET A 6 9.08 4.74 -15.24
N ASN A 7 8.56 4.50 -16.45
CA ASN A 7 8.87 5.32 -17.63
C ASN A 7 8.35 6.75 -17.46
N TYR A 8 7.12 6.93 -16.98
CA TYR A 8 6.57 8.28 -16.72
C TYR A 8 7.36 9.02 -15.64
N LEU A 9 7.82 8.32 -14.58
CA LEU A 9 8.67 8.93 -13.55
C LEU A 9 10.01 9.42 -14.12
N LEU A 10 10.62 8.62 -15.01
CA LEU A 10 11.87 8.99 -15.68
C LEU A 10 11.69 10.18 -16.63
N GLU A 11 10.64 10.18 -17.46
CA GLU A 11 10.33 11.26 -18.40
C GLU A 11 9.98 12.57 -17.69
N ALA A 12 9.29 12.49 -16.56
CA ALA A 12 8.97 13.66 -15.75
C ALA A 12 10.17 14.20 -14.98
N GLY A 13 11.28 13.45 -14.90
CA GLY A 13 12.50 13.85 -14.20
C GLY A 13 12.38 13.79 -12.68
N VAL A 14 11.58 12.86 -12.15
CA VAL A 14 11.37 12.65 -10.71
C VAL A 14 12.66 12.22 -9.99
N GLN A 15 13.57 11.57 -10.70
CA GLN A 15 14.83 11.06 -10.17
C GLN A 15 15.86 12.15 -9.80
N PHE A 16 15.72 13.36 -10.33
CA PHE A 16 16.68 14.42 -10.08
C PHE A 16 16.41 15.08 -8.72
N GLY A 17 17.41 15.05 -7.87
CA GLY A 17 17.38 15.78 -6.59
C GLY A 17 18.23 17.04 -6.65
N HIS A 18 18.64 17.53 -5.49
CA HIS A 18 19.46 18.72 -5.34
C HIS A 18 20.97 18.42 -5.36
N GLN A 19 21.76 19.50 -5.45
CA GLN A 19 23.22 19.43 -5.37
C GLN A 19 23.70 18.85 -4.03
N LYS A 20 24.81 18.12 -4.02
CA LYS A 20 25.44 17.49 -2.84
C LYS A 20 25.54 18.41 -1.62
N ARG A 21 25.90 19.67 -1.79
CA ARG A 21 26.07 20.63 -0.68
C ARG A 21 24.77 20.99 0.03
N ARG A 22 23.60 20.72 -0.57
CA ARG A 22 22.28 21.08 -0.03
C ARG A 22 21.51 19.92 0.56
N TRP A 23 22.06 18.72 0.47
CA TRP A 23 21.33 17.52 0.86
C TRP A 23 21.12 17.38 2.37
N ASN A 24 20.12 16.61 2.74
CA ASN A 24 19.91 16.18 4.11
C ASN A 24 20.44 14.75 4.31
N PRO A 25 21.31 14.48 5.31
CA PRO A 25 21.85 13.13 5.57
C PRO A 25 20.76 12.05 5.80
N LYS A 26 19.60 12.40 6.34
CA LYS A 26 18.49 11.48 6.55
C LYS A 26 17.89 10.94 5.23
N MET A 27 18.05 11.67 4.13
CA MET A 27 17.61 11.23 2.81
C MET A 27 18.53 10.17 2.17
N LYS A 28 19.61 9.76 2.85
CA LYS A 28 20.58 8.78 2.33
C LYS A 28 19.94 7.49 1.86
N GLU A 29 18.93 7.00 2.55
CA GLU A 29 18.23 5.76 2.17
C GLU A 29 17.46 5.85 0.84
N TYR A 30 17.01 7.07 0.45
CA TYR A 30 16.25 7.30 -0.79
C TYR A 30 17.12 7.68 -1.98
N ILE A 31 18.43 7.80 -1.78
CA ILE A 31 19.39 8.18 -2.83
C ILE A 31 19.97 6.91 -3.45
N PHE A 32 19.89 6.80 -4.78
CA PHE A 32 20.46 5.72 -5.56
C PHE A 32 21.95 5.95 -5.86
N THR A 33 22.28 7.13 -6.40
CA THR A 33 23.65 7.49 -6.80
C THR A 33 23.82 9.01 -6.89
N THR A 34 24.99 9.43 -7.37
CA THR A 34 25.27 10.84 -7.64
C THR A 34 25.83 10.97 -9.04
N ARG A 35 25.33 11.95 -9.79
CA ARG A 35 25.81 12.29 -11.12
C ARG A 35 25.96 13.80 -11.26
N ASP A 36 27.08 14.27 -11.78
CA ASP A 36 27.36 15.69 -12.02
C ASP A 36 27.06 16.59 -10.80
N ASP A 37 27.50 16.16 -9.60
CA ASP A 37 27.25 16.80 -8.31
C ASP A 37 25.77 16.91 -7.89
N ILE A 38 24.86 16.22 -8.55
CA ILE A 38 23.44 16.12 -8.23
C ILE A 38 23.14 14.72 -7.72
N TYR A 39 22.33 14.60 -6.67
CA TYR A 39 21.83 13.32 -6.20
C TYR A 39 20.72 12.80 -7.09
N ILE A 40 20.74 11.48 -7.32
CA ILE A 40 19.71 10.75 -8.07
C ILE A 40 18.89 9.95 -7.07
N ILE A 41 17.59 10.19 -7.04
CA ILE A 41 16.62 9.51 -6.18
C ILE A 41 16.33 8.11 -6.71
N ASP A 42 16.15 7.15 -5.83
CA ASP A 42 15.79 5.78 -6.15
C ASP A 42 14.28 5.68 -6.48
N LEU A 43 13.98 5.61 -7.77
CA LEU A 43 12.60 5.54 -8.25
C LEU A 43 11.85 4.27 -7.82
N GLN A 44 12.54 3.16 -7.55
CA GLN A 44 11.88 1.95 -7.04
C GLN A 44 11.30 2.21 -5.65
N LYS A 45 12.01 2.96 -4.82
CA LYS A 45 11.50 3.40 -3.51
C LYS A 45 10.39 4.44 -3.65
N THR A 46 10.52 5.34 -4.63
CA THR A 46 9.46 6.32 -4.94
C THR A 46 8.14 5.62 -5.29
N VAL A 47 8.15 4.61 -6.17
CA VAL A 47 6.95 3.85 -6.54
C VAL A 47 6.32 3.21 -5.30
N LYS A 48 7.10 2.49 -4.50
CA LYS A 48 6.59 1.82 -3.28
C LYS A 48 5.96 2.79 -2.30
N LYS A 49 6.66 3.92 -2.04
CA LYS A 49 6.17 4.94 -1.11
C LYS A 49 4.96 5.70 -1.66
N LEU A 50 4.88 5.86 -2.97
CA LEU A 50 3.72 6.44 -3.62
C LEU A 50 2.50 5.50 -3.53
N GLU A 51 2.69 4.18 -3.69
CA GLU A 51 1.63 3.19 -3.52
C GLU A 51 1.11 3.17 -2.08
N GLU A 52 2.00 3.16 -1.07
CA GLU A 52 1.63 3.27 0.35
C GLU A 52 0.81 4.54 0.62
N ALA A 53 1.24 5.68 0.07
CA ALA A 53 0.54 6.96 0.22
C ALA A 53 -0.81 6.97 -0.51
N TYR A 54 -0.89 6.36 -1.68
CA TYR A 54 -2.10 6.22 -2.47
C TYR A 54 -3.19 5.46 -1.70
N GLU A 55 -2.85 4.29 -1.15
CA GLU A 55 -3.78 3.46 -0.38
C GLU A 55 -4.26 4.19 0.88
N ALA A 56 -3.35 4.88 1.58
CA ALA A 56 -3.71 5.65 2.76
C ALA A 56 -4.64 6.83 2.44
N LEU A 57 -4.40 7.57 1.34
CA LEU A 57 -5.29 8.64 0.88
C LEU A 57 -6.65 8.11 0.41
N LYS A 58 -6.67 6.97 -0.28
CA LYS A 58 -7.91 6.29 -0.70
C LYS A 58 -8.76 5.93 0.51
N ALA A 59 -8.17 5.34 1.55
CA ALA A 59 -8.88 5.01 2.79
C ALA A 59 -9.43 6.24 3.54
N ILE A 60 -8.79 7.42 3.40
CA ILE A 60 -9.31 8.68 3.95
C ILE A 60 -10.47 9.20 3.10
N ALA A 61 -10.36 9.12 1.76
CA ALA A 61 -11.41 9.54 0.84
C ALA A 61 -12.67 8.68 0.97
N GLU A 62 -12.55 7.36 1.17
CA GLU A 62 -13.66 6.43 1.42
C GLU A 62 -14.49 6.82 2.65
N LYS A 63 -13.89 7.51 3.62
CA LYS A 63 -14.56 8.07 4.80
C LYS A 63 -15.11 9.48 4.58
N GLU A 64 -15.22 9.90 3.32
CA GLU A 64 -15.62 11.27 2.94
C GLU A 64 -14.67 12.36 3.51
N GLY A 65 -13.42 11.98 3.77
CA GLY A 65 -12.40 12.87 4.30
C GLY A 65 -12.02 13.96 3.29
N LYS A 66 -11.88 15.21 3.75
CA LYS A 66 -11.40 16.32 2.93
C LYS A 66 -9.89 16.45 3.03
N VAL A 67 -9.25 16.64 1.89
CA VAL A 67 -7.80 16.77 1.75
C VAL A 67 -7.45 18.22 1.43
N LEU A 68 -6.34 18.70 2.01
CA LEU A 68 -5.80 20.02 1.74
C LEU A 68 -4.47 19.89 0.98
N PHE A 69 -4.44 20.38 -0.25
CA PHE A 69 -3.22 20.45 -1.05
C PHE A 69 -2.45 21.74 -0.74
N VAL A 70 -1.16 21.63 -0.39
CA VAL A 70 -0.30 22.76 -0.06
C VAL A 70 0.91 22.76 -0.97
N GLY A 71 1.00 23.76 -1.82
CA GLY A 71 2.08 23.92 -2.77
C GLY A 71 2.37 25.38 -3.06
N THR A 72 3.14 26.06 -2.18
CA THR A 72 3.46 27.47 -2.37
C THR A 72 4.66 27.71 -3.28
N LYS A 73 5.39 26.64 -3.64
CA LYS A 73 6.48 26.69 -4.62
C LYS A 73 5.91 26.96 -6.02
N LYS A 74 6.54 27.83 -6.80
CA LYS A 74 6.05 28.20 -8.14
C LYS A 74 5.75 26.98 -9.02
N GLN A 75 6.56 25.93 -8.89
CA GLN A 75 6.41 24.70 -9.63
C GLN A 75 5.22 23.84 -9.18
N ALA A 76 4.73 24.06 -7.96
CA ALA A 76 3.65 23.30 -7.35
C ALA A 76 2.29 24.01 -7.36
N GLN A 77 2.27 25.34 -7.57
CA GLN A 77 1.08 26.17 -7.44
C GLN A 77 -0.07 25.70 -8.33
N GLU A 78 0.22 25.51 -9.61
CA GLU A 78 -0.77 25.09 -10.60
C GLU A 78 -1.24 23.64 -10.34
N ALA A 79 -0.30 22.72 -10.07
CA ALA A 79 -0.62 21.32 -9.81
C ALA A 79 -1.49 21.13 -8.54
N ALA A 80 -1.23 21.90 -7.47
CA ALA A 80 -2.03 21.86 -6.27
C ALA A 80 -3.46 22.40 -6.50
N GLU A 81 -3.61 23.47 -7.27
CA GLU A 81 -4.91 24.05 -7.61
C GLU A 81 -5.72 23.15 -8.54
N GLU A 82 -5.15 22.67 -9.66
CA GLU A 82 -5.81 21.75 -10.58
C GLU A 82 -6.30 20.47 -9.87
N SER A 83 -5.45 19.90 -9.03
CA SER A 83 -5.77 18.67 -8.30
C SER A 83 -6.91 18.86 -7.30
N ALA A 84 -6.88 19.96 -6.57
CA ALA A 84 -7.94 20.30 -5.61
C ALA A 84 -9.29 20.57 -6.31
N VAL A 85 -9.27 21.32 -7.41
CA VAL A 85 -10.49 21.62 -8.21
C VAL A 85 -11.07 20.33 -8.80
N ARG A 86 -10.22 19.47 -9.37
CA ARG A 86 -10.65 18.20 -9.97
C ARG A 86 -11.39 17.28 -8.98
N THR A 87 -10.98 17.30 -7.72
CA THR A 87 -11.52 16.40 -6.68
C THR A 87 -12.44 17.08 -5.68
N ASN A 88 -12.75 18.37 -5.88
CA ASN A 88 -13.54 19.19 -4.95
C ASN A 88 -12.95 19.18 -3.51
N MET A 89 -11.61 19.37 -3.46
CA MET A 89 -10.83 19.46 -2.25
C MET A 89 -10.29 20.88 -2.06
N TYR A 90 -9.54 21.12 -0.99
CA TYR A 90 -9.01 22.44 -0.63
C TYR A 90 -7.57 22.59 -1.09
N PHE A 91 -7.13 23.85 -1.31
CA PHE A 91 -5.74 24.13 -1.64
C PHE A 91 -5.22 25.43 -1.04
N VAL A 92 -3.89 25.49 -0.87
CA VAL A 92 -3.13 26.72 -0.58
C VAL A 92 -1.93 26.74 -1.52
N ASN A 93 -1.96 27.63 -2.50
CA ASN A 93 -0.96 27.68 -3.57
C ASN A 93 -0.10 28.95 -3.57
N GLU A 94 -0.39 29.98 -2.76
CA GLU A 94 0.40 31.20 -2.75
C GLU A 94 1.28 31.31 -1.52
N ARG A 95 0.71 31.46 -0.34
CA ARG A 95 1.43 31.57 0.91
C ARG A 95 0.65 30.96 2.05
N TRP A 96 1.29 30.08 2.80
CA TRP A 96 0.73 29.61 4.06
C TRP A 96 0.72 30.76 5.09
N LEU A 97 -0.43 31.08 5.63
CA LEU A 97 -0.58 32.04 6.70
C LEU A 97 -0.46 31.29 8.04
N GLY A 98 0.47 31.71 8.90
CA GLY A 98 0.59 31.10 10.24
C GLY A 98 -0.75 31.13 10.97
N GLY A 99 -1.15 29.99 11.52
CA GLY A 99 -2.45 29.82 12.18
C GLY A 99 -3.59 29.43 11.23
N THR A 100 -3.31 29.05 9.99
CA THR A 100 -4.35 28.64 9.04
C THR A 100 -5.20 27.48 9.57
N LEU A 101 -4.61 26.53 10.27
CA LEU A 101 -5.32 25.44 10.93
C LEU A 101 -5.46 25.68 12.44
N THR A 102 -4.40 26.04 13.13
CA THR A 102 -4.40 26.20 14.59
C THR A 102 -5.22 27.41 15.07
N ASN A 103 -5.35 28.45 14.25
CA ASN A 103 -6.21 29.61 14.52
C ASN A 103 -7.31 29.75 13.46
N PHE A 104 -7.96 28.66 13.15
CA PHE A 104 -8.98 28.55 12.10
C PHE A 104 -10.13 29.54 12.27
N LYS A 105 -10.53 29.87 13.51
CA LYS A 105 -11.58 30.87 13.79
C LYS A 105 -11.25 32.24 13.20
N THR A 106 -10.00 32.68 13.35
CA THR A 106 -9.53 33.95 12.78
C THR A 106 -9.49 33.89 11.25
N ILE A 107 -9.02 32.78 10.67
CA ILE A 107 -9.01 32.59 9.21
C ILE A 107 -10.44 32.63 8.64
N ARG A 108 -11.40 31.96 9.28
CA ARG A 108 -12.81 32.03 8.92
C ARG A 108 -13.38 33.46 8.98
N SER A 109 -12.95 34.26 9.96
CA SER A 109 -13.33 35.66 10.02
C SER A 109 -12.78 36.45 8.83
N ARG A 110 -11.55 36.17 8.38
CA ARG A 110 -10.97 36.81 7.19
C ARG A 110 -11.68 36.39 5.89
N ILE A 111 -12.09 35.13 5.80
CA ILE A 111 -12.90 34.63 4.67
C ILE A 111 -14.25 35.35 4.63
N ARG A 112 -14.94 35.49 5.79
CA ARG A 112 -16.20 36.26 5.86
C ARG A 112 -15.99 37.71 5.42
N ARG A 113 -14.88 38.34 5.82
CA ARG A 113 -14.54 39.69 5.40
C ARG A 113 -14.41 39.79 3.87
N MET A 114 -13.82 38.79 3.22
CA MET A 114 -13.74 38.70 1.77
C MET A 114 -15.13 38.61 1.13
N GLU A 115 -16.01 37.79 1.68
CA GLU A 115 -17.42 37.66 1.24
C GLU A 115 -18.24 38.94 1.48
N GLU A 116 -17.97 39.67 2.56
CA GLU A 116 -18.58 40.98 2.82
C GLU A 116 -18.18 42.02 1.77
N ILE A 117 -16.88 42.05 1.38
CA ILE A 117 -16.40 42.95 0.35
C ILE A 117 -17.06 42.66 -1.01
N GLU A 118 -17.22 41.38 -1.36
CA GLU A 118 -17.94 40.98 -2.58
C GLU A 118 -19.41 41.43 -2.56
N LYS A 119 -20.06 41.33 -1.41
CA LYS A 119 -21.45 41.83 -1.24
C LYS A 119 -21.51 43.35 -1.38
N MET A 120 -20.56 44.10 -0.75
CA MET A 120 -20.51 45.52 -0.91
C MET A 120 -20.35 46.01 -2.37
N GLU A 121 -19.65 45.25 -3.20
CA GLU A 121 -19.52 45.50 -4.62
C GLU A 121 -20.82 45.23 -5.36
N THR A 122 -21.53 44.15 -5.01
CA THR A 122 -22.80 43.74 -5.64
C THR A 122 -23.95 44.65 -5.22
N ASP A 123 -23.98 45.09 -3.98
CA ASP A 123 -25.04 45.95 -3.40
C ASP A 123 -24.89 47.45 -3.75
N GLY A 124 -23.86 47.79 -4.56
CA GLY A 124 -23.63 49.21 -4.95
C GLY A 124 -23.06 50.09 -3.83
N THR A 125 -22.68 49.52 -2.68
CA THR A 125 -22.12 50.28 -1.55
C THR A 125 -20.86 51.03 -1.94
N PHE A 126 -20.09 50.52 -2.93
CA PHE A 126 -18.88 51.20 -3.42
C PHE A 126 -19.15 52.54 -4.12
N GLU A 127 -20.37 52.77 -4.62
CA GLU A 127 -20.76 54.07 -5.23
C GLU A 127 -20.96 55.13 -4.17
N ALA A 128 -21.36 54.76 -2.97
CA ALA A 128 -21.58 55.67 -1.83
C ALA A 128 -20.27 56.02 -1.09
N LEU A 129 -19.16 55.29 -1.31
CA LEU A 129 -17.90 55.49 -0.61
C LEU A 129 -16.93 56.40 -1.40
N PRO A 130 -16.03 57.11 -0.67
CA PRO A 130 -14.95 57.85 -1.33
C PRO A 130 -14.04 56.94 -2.16
N LYS A 131 -13.63 57.36 -3.33
CA LYS A 131 -12.75 56.61 -4.24
C LYS A 131 -11.50 56.04 -3.58
N LYS A 132 -10.92 56.74 -2.64
CA LYS A 132 -9.72 56.33 -1.90
C LYS A 132 -9.99 55.10 -1.04
N GLU A 133 -11.14 55.04 -0.37
CA GLU A 133 -11.54 53.94 0.46
C GLU A 133 -11.84 52.71 -0.37
N VAL A 134 -12.57 52.85 -1.50
CA VAL A 134 -12.84 51.77 -2.43
C VAL A 134 -11.54 51.12 -2.91
N ILE A 135 -10.51 51.93 -3.24
CA ILE A 135 -9.21 51.40 -3.65
C ILE A 135 -8.54 50.60 -2.54
N GLN A 136 -8.65 51.03 -1.28
CA GLN A 136 -8.10 50.29 -0.15
C GLN A 136 -8.82 48.97 0.10
N ILE A 137 -10.15 48.97 0.04
CA ILE A 137 -10.98 47.77 0.19
C ILE A 137 -10.69 46.76 -0.93
N ARG A 138 -10.55 47.21 -2.17
CA ARG A 138 -10.18 46.33 -3.29
C ARG A 138 -8.78 45.71 -3.10
N LYS A 139 -7.81 46.49 -2.64
CA LYS A 139 -6.47 45.93 -2.32
C LYS A 139 -6.51 44.93 -1.16
N GLU A 140 -7.37 45.14 -0.17
CA GLU A 140 -7.61 44.22 0.92
C GLU A 140 -8.20 42.90 0.34
N TYR A 141 -9.24 43.01 -0.51
CA TYR A 141 -9.87 41.88 -1.18
C TYR A 141 -8.87 41.10 -2.00
N ASP A 142 -8.11 41.70 -2.87
CA ASP A 142 -7.12 41.03 -3.72
C ASP A 142 -6.10 40.25 -2.87
N LYS A 143 -5.65 40.80 -1.77
CA LYS A 143 -4.75 40.13 -0.87
C LYS A 143 -5.39 38.95 -0.15
N LEU A 144 -6.63 39.07 0.29
CA LEU A 144 -7.37 37.98 0.93
C LEU A 144 -7.69 36.88 -0.08
N ASN A 145 -8.23 37.24 -1.25
CA ASN A 145 -8.56 36.30 -2.30
C ASN A 145 -7.33 35.51 -2.77
N LYS A 146 -6.21 36.18 -2.99
CA LYS A 146 -4.95 35.52 -3.37
C LYS A 146 -4.53 34.43 -2.43
N ASN A 147 -4.67 34.59 -1.10
CA ASN A 147 -4.16 33.65 -0.11
C ASN A 147 -5.21 32.66 0.41
N LEU A 148 -6.51 33.00 0.34
CA LEU A 148 -7.57 32.25 1.02
C LEU A 148 -8.60 31.62 0.05
N ARG A 149 -8.53 31.91 -1.26
CA ARG A 149 -9.51 31.42 -2.22
C ARG A 149 -9.69 29.88 -2.17
N GLY A 150 -8.59 29.14 -2.05
CA GLY A 150 -8.63 27.68 -2.05
C GLY A 150 -9.17 27.02 -0.79
N ILE A 151 -9.29 27.79 0.30
CA ILE A 151 -9.87 27.33 1.57
C ILE A 151 -11.19 28.01 1.92
N ARG A 152 -11.79 28.74 0.97
CA ARG A 152 -13.04 29.48 1.17
C ARG A 152 -14.17 28.59 1.67
N GLU A 153 -14.36 27.44 1.06
CA GLU A 153 -15.42 26.48 1.37
C GLU A 153 -15.08 25.56 2.57
N MET A 154 -13.89 25.68 3.12
CA MET A 154 -13.45 24.83 4.22
C MET A 154 -14.20 25.19 5.51
N LYS A 155 -15.20 24.39 5.87
CA LYS A 155 -16.00 24.57 7.09
C LYS A 155 -15.47 23.77 8.28
N ARG A 156 -14.74 22.68 8.03
CA ARG A 156 -14.13 21.77 9.02
C ARG A 156 -12.67 21.58 8.71
N MET A 157 -11.90 21.11 9.67
CA MET A 157 -10.49 20.75 9.48
C MET A 157 -10.36 19.64 8.44
N PRO A 158 -9.33 19.67 7.58
CA PRO A 158 -9.03 18.60 6.66
C PRO A 158 -8.59 17.36 7.44
N GLN A 159 -8.83 16.17 6.87
CA GLN A 159 -8.43 14.89 7.43
C GLN A 159 -7.06 14.44 6.93
N ALA A 160 -6.53 15.07 5.88
CA ALA A 160 -5.18 14.85 5.38
C ALA A 160 -4.64 16.11 4.72
N MET A 161 -3.31 16.21 4.66
CA MET A 161 -2.61 17.27 3.93
C MET A 161 -1.62 16.64 2.94
N VAL A 162 -1.62 17.13 1.70
CA VAL A 162 -0.63 16.81 0.67
C VAL A 162 0.27 18.03 0.48
N ILE A 163 1.56 17.88 0.72
CA ILE A 163 2.52 18.99 0.76
C ILE A 163 3.64 18.76 -0.25
N VAL A 164 4.05 19.83 -0.93
CA VAL A 164 5.23 19.87 -1.78
C VAL A 164 6.31 20.70 -1.11
N ASP A 165 7.51 20.16 -0.99
CA ASP A 165 8.65 20.79 -0.31
C ASP A 165 8.40 21.03 1.19
N PRO A 166 8.58 19.99 2.04
CA PRO A 166 8.39 20.09 3.48
C PRO A 166 9.24 21.17 4.15
N ARG A 167 10.40 21.50 3.59
CA ARG A 167 11.27 22.52 4.12
C ARG A 167 10.66 23.93 4.00
N LYS A 168 9.96 24.17 2.90
CA LYS A 168 9.29 25.46 2.68
C LYS A 168 8.00 25.59 3.48
N GLU A 169 7.29 24.48 3.63
CA GLU A 169 5.99 24.42 4.30
C GLU A 169 6.09 23.95 5.76
N GLU A 170 7.23 24.19 6.42
CA GLU A 170 7.50 23.77 7.79
C GLU A 170 6.41 24.22 8.79
N ILE A 171 5.86 25.44 8.60
CA ILE A 171 4.82 25.97 9.47
C ILE A 171 3.52 25.17 9.31
N ALA A 172 3.15 24.85 8.08
CA ALA A 172 1.96 24.03 7.78
C ALA A 172 2.06 22.64 8.42
N ILE A 173 3.23 22.01 8.32
CA ILE A 173 3.50 20.69 8.90
C ILE A 173 3.41 20.74 10.43
N LYS A 174 4.00 21.74 11.06
CA LYS A 174 3.90 21.92 12.53
C LYS A 174 2.46 22.07 13.00
N GLU A 175 1.66 22.85 12.27
CA GLU A 175 0.24 23.01 12.57
C GLU A 175 -0.54 21.70 12.38
N ALA A 176 -0.28 20.96 11.31
CA ALA A 176 -0.89 19.65 11.07
C ALA A 176 -0.58 18.65 12.19
N ARG A 177 0.69 18.57 12.62
CA ARG A 177 1.11 17.71 13.74
C ARG A 177 0.43 18.04 15.06
N ILE A 178 0.27 19.35 15.38
CA ILE A 178 -0.44 19.78 16.59
C ILE A 178 -1.89 19.27 16.58
N LEU A 179 -2.51 19.20 15.40
CA LEU A 179 -3.90 18.79 15.22
C LEU A 179 -4.06 17.29 14.92
N GLY A 180 -2.96 16.54 14.82
CA GLY A 180 -2.99 15.11 14.48
C GLY A 180 -3.46 14.81 13.06
N ILE A 181 -3.24 15.74 12.11
CA ILE A 181 -3.60 15.58 10.70
C ILE A 181 -2.42 14.92 9.98
N PRO A 182 -2.61 13.74 9.33
CA PRO A 182 -1.57 13.05 8.59
C PRO A 182 -1.10 13.87 7.39
N VAL A 183 0.23 13.90 7.19
CA VAL A 183 0.89 14.70 6.17
C VAL A 183 1.55 13.79 5.14
N PHE A 184 1.15 13.95 3.89
CA PHE A 184 1.72 13.31 2.72
C PHE A 184 2.65 14.30 2.03
N GLY A 185 3.94 14.01 1.99
CA GLY A 185 4.94 14.97 1.50
C GLY A 185 5.71 14.48 0.28
N ILE A 186 5.79 15.32 -0.76
CA ILE A 186 6.80 15.16 -1.82
C ILE A 186 8.11 15.72 -1.27
N VAL A 187 9.09 14.83 -1.07
CA VAL A 187 10.33 15.10 -0.34
C VAL A 187 11.51 14.97 -1.27
N ASP A 188 12.19 16.07 -1.52
CA ASP A 188 13.45 16.08 -2.28
C ASP A 188 14.65 15.83 -1.34
N THR A 189 15.83 15.63 -1.91
CA THR A 189 17.07 15.29 -1.21
C THR A 189 17.56 16.35 -0.20
N ASN A 190 17.05 17.56 -0.23
CA ASN A 190 17.37 18.67 0.68
C ASN A 190 16.44 18.76 1.90
N CYS A 191 15.41 17.94 1.98
CA CYS A 191 14.39 17.96 3.03
C CYS A 191 14.64 16.90 4.10
N ASP A 192 13.99 17.05 5.25
CA ASP A 192 13.97 16.06 6.32
C ASP A 192 12.76 15.13 6.13
N PRO A 193 12.94 13.82 5.85
CA PRO A 193 11.83 12.90 5.67
C PRO A 193 11.00 12.70 6.94
N ASP A 194 11.59 12.89 8.14
CA ASP A 194 10.88 12.72 9.41
C ASP A 194 9.84 13.83 9.67
N MET A 195 9.81 14.86 8.82
CA MET A 195 8.81 15.92 8.92
C MET A 195 7.42 15.49 8.47
N VAL A 196 7.29 14.45 7.69
CA VAL A 196 6.02 13.99 7.10
C VAL A 196 5.73 12.54 7.48
N ASP A 197 4.46 12.17 7.49
CA ASP A 197 4.05 10.81 7.87
C ASP A 197 4.18 9.83 6.69
N TYR A 198 3.86 10.30 5.48
CA TYR A 198 4.00 9.55 4.23
C TYR A 198 5.01 10.25 3.33
N VAL A 199 6.22 9.71 3.28
CA VAL A 199 7.31 10.25 2.49
C VAL A 199 7.22 9.76 1.05
N ILE A 200 7.16 10.69 0.09
CA ILE A 200 7.21 10.39 -1.34
C ILE A 200 8.49 11.02 -1.89
N PRO A 201 9.56 10.23 -2.04
CA PRO A 201 10.82 10.77 -2.56
C PRO A 201 10.67 11.20 -4.01
N GLY A 202 10.99 12.45 -4.32
CA GLY A 202 10.86 12.95 -5.69
C GLY A 202 11.31 14.39 -5.84
N ASN A 203 11.51 14.80 -7.09
CA ASN A 203 11.92 16.14 -7.47
C ASN A 203 10.78 17.14 -7.27
N ASP A 204 11.01 18.14 -6.46
CA ASP A 204 10.07 19.24 -6.18
C ASP A 204 10.33 20.51 -6.99
N ASP A 205 11.42 20.56 -7.80
CA ASP A 205 11.81 21.69 -8.64
C ASP A 205 11.26 21.61 -10.07
N ALA A 206 10.95 20.40 -10.56
CA ALA A 206 10.44 20.20 -11.90
C ALA A 206 8.91 20.19 -11.91
N VAL A 207 8.27 21.10 -12.65
CA VAL A 207 6.81 21.20 -12.79
C VAL A 207 6.19 19.87 -13.21
N ARG A 208 6.81 19.16 -14.17
CA ARG A 208 6.33 17.84 -14.64
C ARG A 208 6.37 16.78 -13.56
N SER A 209 7.43 16.75 -12.75
CA SER A 209 7.56 15.82 -11.61
C SER A 209 6.49 16.05 -10.57
N VAL A 210 6.31 17.29 -10.15
CA VAL A 210 5.31 17.67 -9.15
C VAL A 210 3.90 17.37 -9.65
N LYS A 211 3.58 17.73 -10.91
CA LYS A 211 2.27 17.49 -11.53
C LYS A 211 1.96 15.99 -11.63
N LEU A 212 2.96 15.16 -11.94
CA LEU A 212 2.82 13.71 -12.00
C LEU A 212 2.55 13.11 -10.59
N LEU A 213 3.37 13.47 -9.60
CA LEU A 213 3.27 12.91 -8.26
C LEU A 213 1.98 13.34 -7.54
N ILE A 214 1.63 14.64 -7.61
CA ILE A 214 0.34 15.13 -7.07
C ILE A 214 -0.83 14.53 -7.83
N GLY A 215 -0.75 14.45 -9.16
CA GLY A 215 -1.80 13.88 -10.01
C GLY A 215 -2.08 12.41 -9.69
N ALA A 216 -1.02 11.63 -9.44
CA ALA A 216 -1.13 10.24 -9.01
C ALA A 216 -1.82 10.11 -7.64
N LEU A 217 -1.44 10.93 -6.66
CA LEU A 217 -2.12 10.98 -5.36
C LEU A 217 -3.59 11.43 -5.48
N THR A 218 -3.84 12.36 -6.39
CA THR A 218 -5.20 12.87 -6.64
C THR A 218 -6.09 11.81 -7.25
N ASN A 219 -5.54 10.86 -8.03
CA ASN A 219 -6.28 9.73 -8.55
C ASN A 219 -6.86 8.84 -7.45
N ALA A 220 -6.19 8.70 -6.29
CA ALA A 220 -6.72 7.98 -5.15
C ALA A 220 -8.05 8.57 -4.64
N ILE A 221 -8.15 9.90 -4.65
CA ILE A 221 -9.35 10.62 -4.26
C ILE A 221 -10.40 10.59 -5.38
N ALA A 222 -9.95 10.74 -6.63
CA ALA A 222 -10.82 10.74 -7.81
C ALA A 222 -11.52 9.39 -8.00
N GLU A 223 -10.81 8.28 -7.75
CA GLU A 223 -11.34 6.92 -7.83
C GLU A 223 -12.53 6.71 -6.88
N VAL A 224 -12.43 7.22 -5.65
CA VAL A 224 -13.50 7.11 -4.64
C VAL A 224 -14.67 8.04 -4.95
N ASN A 225 -14.38 9.27 -5.42
CA ASN A 225 -15.40 10.27 -5.71
C ASN A 225 -16.09 10.06 -7.07
N GLY A 226 -15.64 9.10 -7.90
CA GLY A 226 -16.13 8.86 -9.25
C GLY A 226 -15.74 9.96 -10.27
N ASN A 227 -14.66 10.70 -9.98
CA ASN A 227 -14.13 11.72 -10.87
C ASN A 227 -13.21 11.09 -11.92
N GLU A 228 -12.87 11.86 -12.95
CA GLU A 228 -11.97 11.41 -14.02
C GLU A 228 -10.58 11.06 -13.50
N ILE A 229 -10.11 9.85 -13.84
CA ILE A 229 -8.79 9.34 -13.48
C ILE A 229 -7.84 9.61 -14.62
N ILE A 230 -6.69 10.21 -14.33
CA ILE A 230 -5.62 10.42 -15.30
C ILE A 230 -4.70 9.20 -15.27
N ASP A 231 -4.57 8.52 -16.40
CA ASP A 231 -3.75 7.33 -16.52
C ASP A 231 -2.25 7.66 -16.63
N TYR A 232 -1.48 7.23 -15.65
CA TYR A 232 -0.03 7.34 -15.59
C TYR A 232 0.67 5.96 -15.75
N ILE A 233 -0.03 4.95 -16.31
CA ILE A 233 0.50 3.62 -16.54
C ILE A 233 0.71 3.44 -18.04
N SER A 234 1.93 3.10 -18.47
CA SER A 234 2.24 2.78 -19.87
C SER A 234 1.61 1.44 -20.27
N GLU A 235 1.28 1.27 -21.57
CA GLU A 235 0.70 0.03 -22.10
C GLU A 235 1.61 -1.19 -21.85
N ASP A 236 2.93 -1.01 -21.87
CA ASP A 236 3.89 -2.07 -21.58
C ASP A 236 3.84 -2.53 -20.11
N ASP A 237 3.56 -1.63 -19.19
CA ASP A 237 3.47 -1.94 -17.76
C ASP A 237 2.08 -2.48 -17.39
N LYS A 238 1.02 -2.08 -18.09
CA LYS A 238 -0.32 -2.72 -18.01
C LYS A 238 -0.23 -4.20 -18.34
N ASN A 239 0.46 -4.54 -19.44
CA ASN A 239 0.67 -5.94 -19.83
C ASN A 239 1.52 -6.74 -18.85
N LYS A 240 2.38 -6.09 -18.04
CA LYS A 240 3.17 -6.75 -16.99
C LYS A 240 2.39 -6.91 -15.69
N SER A 241 1.53 -5.97 -15.33
CA SER A 241 0.65 -6.08 -14.16
C SER A 241 -0.37 -7.18 -14.35
N ASP A 242 -1.05 -7.25 -15.51
CA ASP A 242 -1.98 -8.33 -15.84
C ASP A 242 -1.34 -9.73 -15.82
N LYS A 243 -0.05 -9.82 -16.23
CA LYS A 243 0.73 -11.06 -16.13
C LYS A 243 1.16 -11.40 -14.70
N LYS A 244 1.34 -10.41 -13.82
CA LYS A 244 1.64 -10.64 -12.41
C LYS A 244 0.39 -11.04 -11.62
N GLU A 245 -0.72 -10.35 -11.82
CA GLU A 245 -2.00 -10.68 -11.18
C GLU A 245 -2.43 -12.11 -11.56
N LYS A 246 -2.41 -12.46 -12.85
CA LYS A 246 -2.67 -13.85 -13.30
C LYS A 246 -1.69 -14.88 -12.74
N LYS A 247 -0.42 -14.50 -12.49
CA LYS A 247 0.55 -15.40 -11.84
C LYS A 247 0.34 -15.54 -10.33
N GLU A 248 -0.19 -14.54 -9.67
CA GLU A 248 -0.54 -14.60 -8.24
C GLU A 248 -1.84 -15.38 -8.03
N GLU A 249 -2.87 -15.14 -8.84
CA GLU A 249 -4.10 -15.95 -8.85
C GLU A 249 -3.81 -17.44 -9.10
N VAL A 250 -2.99 -17.75 -10.11
CA VAL A 250 -2.55 -19.14 -10.37
C VAL A 250 -1.72 -19.71 -9.22
N LYS A 251 -0.93 -18.90 -8.51
CA LYS A 251 -0.20 -19.37 -7.33
C LYS A 251 -1.09 -19.62 -6.11
N GLU A 252 -2.13 -18.83 -5.92
CA GLU A 252 -3.13 -19.06 -4.87
C GLU A 252 -3.98 -20.28 -5.19
N GLU A 253 -4.43 -20.44 -6.43
CA GLU A 253 -5.14 -21.66 -6.87
C GLU A 253 -4.28 -22.91 -6.71
N VAL A 254 -3.01 -22.86 -7.11
CA VAL A 254 -2.06 -23.98 -6.93
C VAL A 254 -1.77 -24.26 -5.45
N LYS A 255 -1.78 -23.25 -4.57
CA LYS A 255 -1.69 -23.47 -3.12
C LYS A 255 -2.93 -24.15 -2.56
N ALA A 256 -4.11 -23.65 -2.92
CA ALA A 256 -5.38 -24.23 -2.49
C ALA A 256 -5.57 -25.68 -2.98
N VAL A 257 -5.14 -25.98 -4.21
CA VAL A 257 -5.13 -27.35 -4.74
C VAL A 257 -4.10 -28.23 -4.02
N LYS A 258 -2.90 -27.71 -3.71
CA LYS A 258 -1.90 -28.47 -2.95
C LYS A 258 -2.35 -28.78 -1.51
N GLU A 259 -3.05 -27.87 -0.85
CA GLU A 259 -3.59 -28.12 0.50
C GLU A 259 -4.67 -29.21 0.46
N LYS A 260 -5.60 -29.15 -0.49
CA LYS A 260 -6.63 -30.19 -0.67
C LYS A 260 -6.03 -31.56 -1.00
N VAL A 261 -5.05 -31.59 -1.90
CA VAL A 261 -4.36 -32.86 -2.25
C VAL A 261 -3.55 -33.40 -1.07
N THR A 262 -2.97 -32.56 -0.23
CA THR A 262 -2.24 -33.02 0.97
C THR A 262 -3.19 -33.53 2.06
N GLU A 263 -4.40 -33.02 2.19
CA GLU A 263 -5.43 -33.57 3.09
C GLU A 263 -5.96 -34.91 2.60
N GLU A 264 -6.34 -35.03 1.32
CA GLU A 264 -6.79 -36.31 0.74
C GLU A 264 -5.72 -37.41 0.77
N VAL A 265 -4.45 -37.05 0.58
CA VAL A 265 -3.33 -38.00 0.70
C VAL A 265 -3.10 -38.42 2.15
N LYS A 266 -3.29 -37.51 3.13
CA LYS A 266 -3.21 -37.88 4.55
C LYS A 266 -4.30 -38.82 4.99
N GLU A 267 -5.58 -38.59 4.58
CA GLU A 267 -6.68 -39.50 4.87
C GLU A 267 -6.45 -40.90 4.27
N LYS A 268 -6.06 -40.96 3.00
CA LYS A 268 -5.75 -42.26 2.36
C LYS A 268 -4.55 -42.97 2.98
N VAL A 269 -3.55 -42.25 3.49
CA VAL A 269 -2.40 -42.84 4.17
C VAL A 269 -2.78 -43.35 5.58
N GLU A 270 -3.75 -42.71 6.26
CA GLU A 270 -4.28 -43.22 7.53
C GLU A 270 -5.13 -44.48 7.31
N GLU A 271 -6.04 -44.51 6.32
CA GLU A 271 -6.81 -45.71 5.96
C GLU A 271 -5.90 -46.88 5.63
N VAL A 272 -4.87 -46.68 4.81
CA VAL A 272 -3.91 -47.76 4.49
C VAL A 272 -3.10 -48.20 5.70
N LYS A 273 -2.79 -47.32 6.64
CA LYS A 273 -2.12 -47.69 7.88
C LYS A 273 -3.01 -48.49 8.83
N GLU A 274 -4.30 -48.24 8.88
CA GLU A 274 -5.25 -49.06 9.63
C GLU A 274 -5.43 -50.43 9.02
N GLU A 275 -5.63 -50.54 7.70
CA GLU A 275 -5.68 -51.84 7.03
C GLU A 275 -4.43 -52.69 7.20
N VAL A 276 -3.24 -52.05 7.20
CA VAL A 276 -1.97 -52.76 7.43
C VAL A 276 -1.84 -53.18 8.90
N LYS A 277 -2.39 -52.43 9.87
CA LYS A 277 -2.42 -52.82 11.30
C LYS A 277 -3.37 -54.01 11.50
N GLU A 278 -4.57 -54.00 10.92
CA GLU A 278 -5.51 -55.14 11.00
C GLU A 278 -4.94 -56.40 10.40
N LYS A 279 -4.33 -56.29 9.18
CA LYS A 279 -3.67 -57.46 8.54
C LYS A 279 -2.48 -57.99 9.37
N LYS A 280 -1.74 -57.13 10.09
CA LYS A 280 -0.66 -57.54 11.01
C LYS A 280 -1.20 -58.17 12.29
N ALA A 281 -2.33 -57.73 12.82
CA ALA A 281 -2.97 -58.28 14.00
C ALA A 281 -3.52 -59.68 13.72
N ALA A 282 -4.24 -59.86 12.62
CA ALA A 282 -4.75 -61.14 12.16
C ALA A 282 -3.64 -62.20 11.87
N LYS A 283 -2.47 -61.71 11.40
CA LYS A 283 -1.29 -62.59 11.17
C LYS A 283 -0.60 -63.01 12.50
N LYS A 284 -0.62 -62.13 13.54
CA LYS A 284 -0.11 -62.50 14.88
C LYS A 284 -0.99 -63.52 15.62
N GLU A 285 -2.32 -63.42 15.50
CA GLU A 285 -3.25 -64.38 16.08
C GLU A 285 -3.03 -65.79 15.50
N LYS A 286 -2.86 -65.92 14.16
CA LYS A 286 -2.58 -67.24 13.53
C LYS A 286 -1.26 -67.88 13.94
N ILE A 287 -0.25 -67.08 14.30
CA ILE A 287 1.06 -67.59 14.76
C ILE A 287 0.99 -68.04 16.24
N VAL A 288 0.19 -67.40 17.06
CA VAL A 288 -0.02 -67.76 18.44
C VAL A 288 -0.77 -69.10 18.55
N ASP A 289 -1.74 -69.36 17.66
CA ASP A 289 -2.47 -70.62 17.61
C ASP A 289 -1.57 -71.86 17.29
N LEU A 290 -0.60 -71.71 16.39
CA LEU A 290 0.33 -72.77 16.04
C LEU A 290 1.26 -73.18 17.20
N ALA A 291 1.66 -72.23 18.03
CA ALA A 291 2.51 -72.46 19.21
C ALA A 291 1.77 -73.23 20.36
N SER A 292 0.45 -73.05 20.44
CA SER A 292 -0.41 -73.69 21.42
C SER A 292 -0.74 -75.15 21.14
N LEU A 293 -0.55 -75.64 19.88
CA LEU A 293 -0.86 -77.01 19.49
C LEU A 293 0.15 -78.05 20.01
N SER A 294 -0.36 -79.27 20.24
CA SER A 294 0.47 -80.40 20.66
C SER A 294 1.33 -80.91 19.48
N LEU A 295 2.38 -81.64 19.79
CA LEU A 295 3.32 -82.19 18.79
C LEU A 295 2.64 -83.16 17.78
N ALA A 296 1.57 -83.83 18.21
CA ALA A 296 0.77 -84.71 17.34
C ALA A 296 -0.05 -83.93 16.32
N GLU A 297 -0.71 -82.85 16.78
CA GLU A 297 -1.54 -81.93 15.95
C GLU A 297 -0.70 -81.14 14.95
N LEU A 298 0.53 -80.75 15.35
CA LEU A 298 1.46 -80.07 14.43
C LEU A 298 1.98 -81.05 13.34
N LYS A 299 2.15 -82.31 13.64
CA LYS A 299 2.52 -83.34 12.64
C LYS A 299 1.37 -83.63 11.65
N GLU A 300 0.13 -83.57 12.13
CA GLU A 300 -1.03 -83.70 11.27
C GLU A 300 -1.17 -82.53 10.29
N LYS A 301 -1.03 -81.28 10.85
CA LYS A 301 -1.04 -80.06 10.01
C LYS A 301 0.14 -80.00 9.04
N ALA A 302 1.32 -80.47 9.42
CA ALA A 302 2.49 -80.54 8.57
C ALA A 302 2.26 -81.55 7.40
N LYS A 303 1.49 -82.64 7.66
CA LYS A 303 1.11 -83.61 6.65
C LYS A 303 0.10 -83.03 5.70
N GLU A 304 -0.91 -82.31 6.18
CA GLU A 304 -1.91 -81.57 5.35
C GLU A 304 -1.28 -80.55 4.42
N HIS A 305 -0.27 -79.88 4.90
CA HIS A 305 0.46 -78.87 4.10
C HIS A 305 1.62 -79.45 3.26
N GLY A 306 1.75 -80.79 3.17
CA GLY A 306 2.70 -81.44 2.30
C GLY A 306 4.19 -81.37 2.72
N VAL A 307 4.49 -81.15 3.97
CA VAL A 307 5.88 -81.02 4.46
C VAL A 307 6.54 -82.40 4.46
N LYS A 308 7.56 -82.59 3.64
CA LYS A 308 8.32 -83.82 3.60
C LYS A 308 9.20 -84.02 4.84
N GLY A 309 9.14 -85.26 5.46
CA GLY A 309 9.99 -85.54 6.60
C GLY A 309 9.49 -85.04 7.99
N TYR A 310 8.21 -84.72 8.10
CA TYR A 310 7.55 -84.22 9.30
C TYR A 310 7.61 -85.16 10.53
N SER A 311 7.72 -86.49 10.30
CA SER A 311 7.65 -87.52 11.37
C SER A 311 8.85 -87.50 12.29
N THR A 312 10.03 -87.07 11.87
CA THR A 312 11.28 -87.09 12.60
C THR A 312 11.68 -85.68 13.17
N LYS A 313 10.90 -84.64 12.90
CA LYS A 313 11.21 -83.28 13.32
C LYS A 313 10.64 -82.91 14.69
N LYS A 314 11.36 -81.98 15.41
CA LYS A 314 10.95 -81.46 16.72
C LYS A 314 9.89 -80.34 16.58
N LYS A 315 9.15 -80.08 17.68
CA LYS A 315 8.03 -79.09 17.70
C LYS A 315 8.39 -77.73 17.11
N ALA A 316 9.56 -77.20 17.47
CA ALA A 316 10.01 -75.91 16.95
C ALA A 316 10.28 -75.89 15.45
N GLU A 317 10.89 -76.95 14.92
CA GLU A 317 11.19 -77.09 13.49
C GLU A 317 9.93 -77.28 12.63
N LEU A 318 8.87 -77.91 13.19
CA LEU A 318 7.59 -78.08 12.52
C LEU A 318 6.83 -76.76 12.45
N ILE A 319 6.87 -75.93 13.48
CA ILE A 319 6.27 -74.62 13.51
C ILE A 319 6.92 -73.70 12.45
N GLU A 320 8.28 -73.68 12.40
CA GLU A 320 9.05 -72.85 11.44
C GLU A 320 8.78 -73.25 9.97
N LEU A 321 8.63 -74.56 9.73
CA LEU A 321 8.30 -75.06 8.37
C LEU A 321 6.86 -74.77 7.96
N ILE A 322 5.89 -74.87 8.89
CA ILE A 322 4.49 -74.52 8.60
C ILE A 322 4.35 -73.02 8.45
N GLU A 323 5.05 -72.20 9.25
CA GLU A 323 5.08 -70.75 9.06
C GLU A 323 5.73 -70.32 7.76
N GLY A 324 6.74 -71.04 7.28
CA GLY A 324 7.39 -70.80 5.98
C GLY A 324 6.52 -71.12 4.78
N LEU A 325 5.55 -71.99 4.91
CA LEU A 325 4.58 -72.33 3.86
C LEU A 325 3.33 -71.45 3.86
N LEU A 326 3.07 -70.74 4.97
CA LEU A 326 1.97 -69.81 5.16
C LEU A 326 2.38 -68.33 4.87
N LYS A 327 3.65 -68.10 4.52
CA LYS A 327 4.17 -66.83 4.01
C LYS A 327 4.01 -66.67 2.51
#